data_e31494c821261ee29cd4b4b3008fd196
#
_entry.id   e31494c821261ee29cd4b4b3008fd196
#
_cell.length_a   1.000
_cell.length_b   1.000
_cell.length_c   1.000
_cell.angle_alpha   90.00
_cell.angle_beta   90.00
_cell.angle_gamma   90.00
#
_symmetry.space_group_name_H-M   'P 1'
#
loop_
_entity.id
_entity.type
_entity.pdbx_description
1 polymer ?
#
loop_
_entity_poly.entity_id
_entity_poly.type
_entity_poly.pdbx_seq_one_letter_code
_entity_poly.pdbx_strand_id
1 'polypeptide(L)'
;MIPTRYRPLLLAALLSSAAPAVLADDDADRVFGWVEKATLEPWGVEVKAKLDSGALTSSLDARNIETFEKEGDDWVRFRLKLEDEASGETFTERMELPLYRDLRVRGAGGVDERPVVLMNVCLGDTVYEEQFSLRDRGEMNYPLLLGRRSIGHLGLLDVRETFLTEPDCDDDAPFVPHDPDEAE
;
A
#
# COMPACT_ATOMS: atom_id res chain seq x y z
N MET A 1 75.46 43.73 -23.94
CA MET A 1 75.22 42.76 -22.90
C MET A 1 73.91 43.15 -22.25
N ILE A 2 72.77 42.41 -22.56
CA ILE A 2 71.47 42.70 -22.04
C ILE A 2 71.02 41.41 -21.31
N PRO A 3 70.67 41.42 -20.02
CA PRO A 3 70.18 40.21 -19.30
C PRO A 3 68.74 39.93 -19.56
N THR A 4 68.44 38.72 -19.99
CA THR A 4 67.16 38.17 -20.24
C THR A 4 66.45 37.89 -18.89
N ARG A 5 65.30 38.53 -18.65
CA ARG A 5 64.47 38.30 -17.48
C ARG A 5 63.50 37.14 -17.74
N TYR A 6 63.65 36.05 -17.03
CA TYR A 6 62.65 34.95 -16.98
C TYR A 6 61.44 35.37 -16.12
N ARG A 7 60.25 35.32 -16.69
CA ARG A 7 59.00 35.44 -15.97
C ARG A 7 58.52 34.02 -15.65
N PRO A 8 58.22 33.66 -14.39
CA PRO A 8 57.54 32.39 -14.07
C PRO A 8 56.09 32.50 -14.39
N LEU A 9 55.55 31.57 -15.23
CA LEU A 9 54.11 31.31 -15.40
C LEU A 9 53.61 30.55 -14.18
N LEU A 10 52.76 31.20 -13.40
CA LEU A 10 51.96 30.55 -12.36
C LEU A 10 50.77 29.82 -13.02
N LEU A 11 50.84 28.50 -13.04
CA LEU A 11 49.76 27.64 -13.44
C LEU A 11 48.79 27.50 -12.25
N ALA A 12 47.64 28.18 -12.29
CA ALA A 12 46.57 28.01 -11.32
C ALA A 12 45.80 26.75 -11.66
N ALA A 13 45.95 25.69 -10.85
CA ALA A 13 45.14 24.48 -10.94
C ALA A 13 43.77 24.73 -10.27
N LEU A 14 42.73 24.81 -11.09
CA LEU A 14 41.33 24.81 -10.63
C LEU A 14 40.94 23.38 -10.19
N LEU A 15 40.93 23.13 -8.88
CA LEU A 15 40.30 21.94 -8.32
C LEU A 15 38.77 22.10 -8.39
N SER A 16 38.13 21.46 -9.38
CA SER A 16 36.68 21.25 -9.38
C SER A 16 36.30 20.22 -8.32
N SER A 17 35.78 20.66 -7.20
CA SER A 17 35.15 19.79 -6.22
C SER A 17 33.77 19.38 -6.77
N ALA A 18 33.65 18.16 -7.31
CA ALA A 18 32.35 17.51 -7.54
C ALA A 18 31.78 17.16 -6.19
N ALA A 19 30.77 17.90 -5.73
CA ALA A 19 29.92 17.48 -4.61
C ALA A 19 29.13 16.24 -5.02
N PRO A 20 29.10 15.19 -4.20
CA PRO A 20 28.18 14.07 -4.45
C PRO A 20 26.76 14.62 -4.40
N ALA A 21 25.97 14.39 -5.46
CA ALA A 21 24.53 14.55 -5.42
C ALA A 21 23.99 13.51 -4.44
N VAL A 22 23.54 13.97 -3.28
CA VAL A 22 22.70 13.16 -2.39
C VAL A 22 21.39 13.01 -3.16
N LEU A 23 21.14 11.80 -3.67
CA LEU A 23 19.80 11.43 -4.11
C LEU A 23 18.96 11.49 -2.84
N ALA A 24 18.06 12.46 -2.74
CA ALA A 24 17.03 12.44 -1.73
C ALA A 24 16.19 11.17 -2.01
N ASP A 25 16.05 10.32 -1.00
CA ASP A 25 15.03 9.27 -1.00
C ASP A 25 13.69 10.01 -1.02
N ASP A 26 13.00 9.96 -2.16
CA ASP A 26 11.72 10.66 -2.35
C ASP A 26 10.55 9.94 -1.63
N ASP A 27 10.85 8.81 -0.97
CA ASP A 27 9.87 8.00 -0.23
C ASP A 27 9.51 8.55 1.17
N ALA A 28 10.15 9.63 1.61
CA ALA A 28 10.14 9.95 3.04
C ALA A 28 8.86 10.60 3.56
N ASP A 29 7.96 11.20 2.76
CA ASP A 29 6.96 12.09 3.34
C ASP A 29 5.57 12.12 2.63
N ARG A 30 5.09 10.97 2.10
CA ARG A 30 3.67 10.92 1.70
C ARG A 30 2.78 11.08 2.92
N VAL A 31 1.82 11.97 2.83
CA VAL A 31 0.82 12.17 3.88
C VAL A 31 -0.53 11.71 3.38
N PHE A 32 -1.14 10.80 4.13
CA PHE A 32 -2.49 10.28 3.87
C PHE A 32 -3.46 10.75 4.93
N GLY A 33 -4.69 10.99 4.54
CA GLY A 33 -5.80 11.21 5.46
C GLY A 33 -6.23 9.91 6.16
N TRP A 34 -7.03 10.01 7.21
CA TRP A 34 -7.53 8.82 7.92
C TRP A 34 -8.59 8.05 7.12
N VAL A 35 -9.14 8.64 6.06
CA VAL A 35 -9.92 8.00 5.00
C VAL A 35 -9.38 8.47 3.67
N GLU A 36 -9.06 7.53 2.78
CA GLU A 36 -8.60 7.78 1.43
C GLU A 36 -9.46 7.03 0.42
N LYS A 37 -9.37 7.42 -0.85
CA LYS A 37 -9.82 6.61 -1.96
C LYS A 37 -8.70 5.64 -2.34
N ALA A 38 -9.08 4.43 -2.68
CA ALA A 38 -8.17 3.40 -3.18
C ALA A 38 -8.88 2.58 -4.25
N THR A 39 -8.16 2.05 -5.24
CA THR A 39 -8.72 1.08 -6.17
C THR A 39 -8.20 -0.32 -5.88
N LEU A 40 -9.10 -1.31 -5.99
CA LEU A 40 -8.73 -2.71 -5.93
C LEU A 40 -8.31 -3.20 -7.32
N GLU A 41 -7.07 -3.68 -7.42
CA GLU A 41 -6.52 -4.16 -8.68
C GLU A 41 -6.72 -5.67 -8.88
N PRO A 42 -6.88 -6.13 -10.13
CA PRO A 42 -6.79 -5.40 -11.40
C PRO A 42 -8.12 -4.80 -11.89
N TRP A 43 -9.15 -4.70 -11.09
CA TRP A 43 -10.49 -4.28 -11.54
C TRP A 43 -10.68 -2.77 -11.56
N GLY A 44 -9.80 -2.00 -10.94
CA GLY A 44 -9.93 -0.54 -10.82
C GLY A 44 -11.17 -0.10 -10.03
N VAL A 45 -11.69 -0.94 -9.15
CA VAL A 45 -12.88 -0.61 -8.33
C VAL A 45 -12.49 0.36 -7.22
N GLU A 46 -13.00 1.58 -7.29
CA GLU A 46 -12.72 2.62 -6.30
C GLU A 46 -13.55 2.40 -5.03
N VAL A 47 -12.89 2.39 -3.89
CA VAL A 47 -13.52 2.24 -2.57
C VAL A 47 -12.93 3.21 -1.56
N LYS A 48 -13.72 3.53 -0.51
CA LYS A 48 -13.17 4.23 0.65
C LYS A 48 -12.35 3.30 1.51
N ALA A 49 -11.09 3.64 1.69
CA ALA A 49 -10.14 2.96 2.56
C ALA A 49 -9.98 3.75 3.87
N LYS A 50 -10.28 3.10 5.01
CA LYS A 50 -9.99 3.69 6.33
C LYS A 50 -8.57 3.30 6.75
N LEU A 51 -7.69 4.28 6.98
CA LEU A 51 -6.39 4.07 7.60
C LEU A 51 -6.57 4.02 9.14
N ASP A 52 -6.45 2.82 9.71
CA ASP A 52 -6.78 2.56 11.11
C ASP A 52 -5.54 2.15 11.92
N SER A 53 -4.92 3.13 12.58
CA SER A 53 -3.77 2.89 13.46
C SER A 53 -4.10 2.02 14.68
N GLY A 54 -5.38 1.79 14.98
CA GLY A 54 -5.83 0.89 16.05
C GLY A 54 -5.82 -0.58 15.64
N ALA A 55 -5.93 -0.89 14.33
CA ALA A 55 -5.86 -2.24 13.79
C ALA A 55 -4.42 -2.60 13.41
N LEU A 56 -4.00 -3.85 13.63
CA LEU A 56 -2.68 -4.33 13.21
C LEU A 56 -2.68 -4.76 11.75
N THR A 57 -3.67 -5.55 11.35
CA THR A 57 -3.80 -6.15 10.00
C THR A 57 -4.94 -5.47 9.25
N SER A 58 -4.76 -5.26 7.95
CA SER A 58 -5.78 -4.73 7.06
C SER A 58 -6.94 -5.68 6.90
N SER A 59 -8.10 -5.19 6.45
CA SER A 59 -9.32 -5.99 6.33
C SER A 59 -10.16 -5.54 5.14
N LEU A 60 -10.68 -6.50 4.39
CA LEU A 60 -11.51 -6.30 3.21
C LEU A 60 -12.91 -6.89 3.41
N ASP A 61 -13.92 -6.19 2.91
CA ASP A 61 -15.28 -6.69 2.87
C ASP A 61 -15.42 -7.85 1.90
N ALA A 62 -15.76 -9.04 2.44
CA ALA A 62 -15.91 -10.25 1.67
C ALA A 62 -17.10 -11.07 2.19
N ARG A 63 -17.78 -11.74 1.27
CA ARG A 63 -18.95 -12.59 1.53
C ARG A 63 -18.67 -14.04 1.15
N ASN A 64 -19.42 -14.96 1.76
CA ASN A 64 -19.37 -16.38 1.41
C ASN A 64 -17.94 -16.92 1.44
N ILE A 65 -17.19 -16.58 2.51
CA ILE A 65 -15.80 -16.93 2.70
C ILE A 65 -15.71 -18.41 3.03
N GLU A 66 -14.94 -19.16 2.26
CA GLU A 66 -14.73 -20.59 2.41
C GLU A 66 -13.27 -20.93 2.15
N THR A 67 -12.63 -21.63 3.08
CA THR A 67 -11.31 -22.21 2.88
C THR A 67 -11.43 -23.63 2.31
N PHE A 68 -10.56 -23.97 1.36
CA PHE A 68 -10.57 -25.28 0.70
C PHE A 68 -9.15 -25.63 0.24
N GLU A 69 -8.91 -26.93 0.01
CA GLU A 69 -7.65 -27.42 -0.54
C GLU A 69 -7.70 -27.46 -2.07
N LYS A 70 -6.65 -26.97 -2.72
CA LYS A 70 -6.47 -27.04 -4.17
C LYS A 70 -5.01 -27.38 -4.48
N GLU A 71 -4.82 -28.51 -5.18
CA GLU A 71 -3.49 -29.00 -5.57
C GLU A 71 -2.51 -29.24 -4.41
N GLY A 72 -3.05 -29.47 -3.19
CA GLY A 72 -2.26 -29.68 -1.97
C GLY A 72 -1.96 -28.43 -1.16
N ASP A 73 -2.42 -27.26 -1.59
CA ASP A 73 -2.29 -25.99 -0.90
C ASP A 73 -3.64 -25.48 -0.40
N ASP A 74 -3.63 -24.71 0.66
CA ASP A 74 -4.82 -24.07 1.21
C ASP A 74 -5.19 -22.81 0.41
N TRP A 75 -6.44 -22.71 0.02
CA TRP A 75 -7.02 -21.62 -0.76
C TRP A 75 -8.26 -21.06 -0.07
N VAL A 76 -8.58 -19.81 -0.43
CA VAL A 76 -9.81 -19.13 0.04
C VAL A 76 -10.65 -18.75 -1.17
N ARG A 77 -11.94 -19.17 -1.14
CA ARG A 77 -12.97 -18.70 -2.07
C ARG A 77 -13.84 -17.70 -1.35
N PHE A 78 -14.14 -16.58 -2.01
CA PHE A 78 -15.02 -15.54 -1.46
C PHE A 78 -15.67 -14.73 -2.57
N ARG A 79 -16.58 -13.84 -2.19
CA ARG A 79 -17.22 -12.91 -3.11
C ARG A 79 -16.99 -11.49 -2.62
N LEU A 80 -16.50 -10.63 -3.50
CA LEU A 80 -16.56 -9.20 -3.33
C LEU A 80 -17.96 -8.70 -3.73
N LYS A 81 -18.52 -7.77 -2.97
CA LYS A 81 -19.70 -6.99 -3.31
C LYS A 81 -19.50 -5.60 -2.76
N LEU A 82 -19.02 -4.71 -3.62
CA LEU A 82 -18.57 -3.37 -3.27
C LEU A 82 -19.37 -2.35 -4.07
N GLU A 83 -19.58 -1.19 -3.49
CA GLU A 83 -20.05 -0.01 -4.22
C GLU A 83 -18.82 0.69 -4.76
N ASP A 84 -18.77 0.87 -6.08
CA ASP A 84 -17.70 1.62 -6.75
C ASP A 84 -17.97 3.11 -6.58
N GLU A 85 -17.13 3.81 -5.84
CA GLU A 85 -17.31 5.22 -5.49
C GLU A 85 -17.23 6.13 -6.72
N ALA A 86 -16.51 5.72 -7.77
CA ALA A 86 -16.36 6.51 -9.00
C ALA A 86 -17.62 6.46 -9.87
N SER A 87 -18.26 5.31 -10.01
CA SER A 87 -19.44 5.12 -10.87
C SER A 87 -20.76 5.07 -10.09
N GLY A 88 -20.74 4.76 -8.80
CA GLY A 88 -21.91 4.47 -7.98
C GLY A 88 -22.56 3.11 -8.29
N GLU A 89 -21.92 2.27 -9.10
CA GLU A 89 -22.41 0.94 -9.43
C GLU A 89 -21.95 -0.11 -8.43
N THR A 90 -22.72 -1.20 -8.31
CA THR A 90 -22.30 -2.33 -7.47
C THR A 90 -21.39 -3.25 -8.26
N PHE A 91 -20.13 -3.32 -7.87
CA PHE A 91 -19.17 -4.32 -8.33
C PHE A 91 -19.39 -5.64 -7.59
N THR A 92 -19.39 -6.75 -8.33
CA THR A 92 -19.51 -8.09 -7.74
C THR A 92 -18.61 -9.07 -8.47
N GLU A 93 -17.68 -9.70 -7.73
CA GLU A 93 -16.74 -10.68 -8.26
C GLU A 93 -16.56 -11.87 -7.34
N ARG A 94 -16.42 -13.09 -7.90
CA ARG A 94 -16.05 -14.30 -7.16
C ARG A 94 -14.56 -14.56 -7.33
N MET A 95 -13.88 -14.72 -6.21
CA MET A 95 -12.45 -14.88 -6.17
C MET A 95 -12.04 -16.21 -5.55
N GLU A 96 -10.91 -16.73 -6.01
CA GLU A 96 -10.16 -17.82 -5.38
C GLU A 96 -8.70 -17.38 -5.30
N LEU A 97 -8.18 -17.24 -4.09
CA LEU A 97 -6.79 -16.85 -3.84
C LEU A 97 -6.13 -17.85 -2.89
N PRO A 98 -4.80 -18.02 -2.97
CA PRO A 98 -4.06 -18.77 -1.96
C PRO A 98 -4.28 -18.19 -0.56
N LEU A 99 -4.47 -19.06 0.43
CA LEU A 99 -4.47 -18.68 1.83
C LEU A 99 -3.06 -18.25 2.22
N TYR A 100 -2.88 -16.99 2.55
CA TYR A 100 -1.57 -16.51 3.03
C TYR A 100 -1.31 -16.96 4.48
N ARG A 101 -2.30 -16.81 5.37
CA ARG A 101 -2.29 -17.28 6.76
C ARG A 101 -3.67 -17.17 7.41
N ASP A 102 -3.82 -17.78 8.56
CA ASP A 102 -4.96 -17.55 9.45
C ASP A 102 -4.69 -16.43 10.44
N LEU A 103 -5.71 -15.62 10.71
CA LEU A 103 -5.68 -14.57 11.70
C LEU A 103 -6.71 -14.84 12.80
N ARG A 104 -6.28 -14.79 14.07
CA ARG A 104 -7.17 -14.85 15.23
C ARG A 104 -7.30 -13.46 15.85
N VAL A 105 -8.50 -12.90 15.79
CA VAL A 105 -8.82 -11.61 16.39
C VAL A 105 -9.58 -11.87 17.69
N ARG A 106 -9.06 -11.37 18.80
CA ARG A 106 -9.72 -11.43 20.09
C ARG A 106 -10.41 -10.11 20.38
N GLY A 107 -11.69 -10.14 20.72
CA GLY A 107 -12.48 -8.98 21.06
C GLY A 107 -13.52 -9.28 22.13
N ALA A 108 -14.36 -8.31 22.48
CA ALA A 108 -15.43 -8.46 23.47
C ALA A 108 -16.46 -9.55 23.10
N GLY A 109 -16.58 -9.91 21.82
CA GLY A 109 -17.48 -10.96 21.32
C GLY A 109 -16.84 -12.36 21.24
N GLY A 110 -15.58 -12.56 21.70
CA GLY A 110 -14.87 -13.83 21.63
C GLY A 110 -13.70 -13.83 20.68
N VAL A 111 -13.41 -14.98 20.06
CA VAL A 111 -12.36 -15.16 19.06
C VAL A 111 -13.01 -15.27 17.70
N ASP A 112 -12.55 -14.45 16.76
CA ASP A 112 -12.94 -14.45 15.36
C ASP A 112 -11.73 -14.93 14.53
N GLU A 113 -11.91 -16.02 13.79
CA GLU A 113 -10.88 -16.58 12.90
C GLU A 113 -11.17 -16.11 11.48
N ARG A 114 -10.15 -15.55 10.83
CA ARG A 114 -10.26 -14.97 9.49
C ARG A 114 -9.12 -15.44 8.61
N PRO A 115 -9.43 -15.91 7.40
CA PRO A 115 -8.39 -16.12 6.42
C PRO A 115 -7.82 -14.78 5.95
N VAL A 116 -6.53 -14.77 5.67
CA VAL A 116 -5.78 -13.63 5.12
C VAL A 116 -5.29 -14.02 3.73
N VAL A 117 -5.49 -13.12 2.78
CA VAL A 117 -5.01 -13.23 1.40
C VAL A 117 -4.15 -12.03 1.05
N LEU A 118 -3.31 -12.15 0.01
CA LEU A 118 -2.61 -11.03 -0.60
C LEU A 118 -3.44 -10.49 -1.77
N MET A 119 -3.59 -9.17 -1.84
CA MET A 119 -4.26 -8.49 -2.94
C MET A 119 -3.59 -7.15 -3.20
N ASN A 120 -3.69 -6.69 -4.45
CA ASN A 120 -3.15 -5.41 -4.86
C ASN A 120 -4.16 -4.28 -4.64
N VAL A 121 -3.68 -3.17 -4.10
CA VAL A 121 -4.44 -1.94 -3.91
C VAL A 121 -3.62 -0.76 -4.41
N CYS A 122 -4.24 0.09 -5.25
CA CYS A 122 -3.66 1.37 -5.63
C CYS A 122 -4.05 2.43 -4.61
N LEU A 123 -3.06 3.15 -4.10
CA LEU A 123 -3.24 4.29 -3.20
C LEU A 123 -2.28 5.41 -3.62
N GLY A 124 -2.84 6.59 -3.94
CA GLY A 124 -2.08 7.60 -4.66
C GLY A 124 -1.65 7.09 -6.03
N ASP A 125 -0.38 7.14 -6.36
CA ASP A 125 0.21 6.72 -7.63
C ASP A 125 0.94 5.37 -7.57
N THR A 126 0.76 4.59 -6.50
CA THR A 126 1.52 3.37 -6.23
C THR A 126 0.60 2.19 -5.95
N VAL A 127 0.90 1.04 -6.55
CA VAL A 127 0.22 -0.23 -6.27
C VAL A 127 0.98 -0.97 -5.17
N TYR A 128 0.27 -1.34 -4.11
CA TYR A 128 0.80 -2.08 -2.97
C TYR A 128 0.18 -3.48 -2.92
N GLU A 129 1.00 -4.51 -2.74
CA GLU A 129 0.51 -5.85 -2.42
C GLU A 129 0.38 -5.99 -0.91
N GLU A 130 -0.85 -6.13 -0.42
CA GLU A 130 -1.17 -6.05 0.99
C GLU A 130 -1.87 -7.30 1.52
N GLN A 131 -1.65 -7.59 2.81
CA GLN A 131 -2.38 -8.61 3.53
C GLN A 131 -3.77 -8.13 3.92
N PHE A 132 -4.82 -8.81 3.42
CA PHE A 132 -6.20 -8.53 3.82
C PHE A 132 -6.83 -9.69 4.56
N SER A 133 -7.21 -9.48 5.83
CA SER A 133 -8.12 -10.37 6.52
C SER A 133 -9.53 -10.20 5.96
N LEU A 134 -10.13 -11.32 5.56
CA LEU A 134 -11.45 -11.32 4.95
C LEU A 134 -12.54 -11.44 6.03
N ARG A 135 -13.55 -10.60 5.95
CA ARG A 135 -14.75 -10.69 6.79
C ARG A 135 -15.92 -9.93 6.15
N ASP A 136 -17.13 -10.26 6.61
CA ASP A 136 -18.31 -9.46 6.30
C ASP A 136 -18.23 -8.10 6.99
N ARG A 137 -18.15 -7.02 6.18
CA ARG A 137 -18.08 -5.63 6.62
C ARG A 137 -19.29 -4.80 6.13
N GLY A 138 -20.33 -5.43 5.58
CA GLY A 138 -21.45 -4.72 4.96
C GLY A 138 -22.30 -3.85 5.87
N GLU A 139 -22.15 -4.02 7.18
CA GLU A 139 -22.74 -3.12 8.18
C GLU A 139 -21.77 -2.00 8.61
N MET A 140 -20.57 -1.95 8.00
CA MET A 140 -19.53 -0.97 8.32
C MET A 140 -19.46 0.10 7.23
N ASN A 141 -19.03 1.31 7.62
CA ASN A 141 -18.96 2.47 6.71
C ASN A 141 -17.85 2.35 5.66
N TYR A 142 -16.83 1.51 5.92
CA TYR A 142 -15.65 1.39 5.07
C TYR A 142 -15.44 -0.06 4.67
N PRO A 143 -15.53 -0.41 3.38
CA PRO A 143 -15.33 -1.78 2.91
C PRO A 143 -13.86 -2.21 3.00
N LEU A 144 -12.93 -1.25 2.93
CA LEU A 144 -11.50 -1.44 3.03
C LEU A 144 -10.97 -0.74 4.28
N LEU A 145 -10.12 -1.45 5.03
CA LEU A 145 -9.41 -0.93 6.18
C LEU A 145 -7.93 -1.28 6.03
N LEU A 146 -7.06 -0.28 6.11
CA LEU A 146 -5.61 -0.43 6.14
C LEU A 146 -5.13 -0.34 7.58
N GLY A 147 -4.46 -1.39 8.05
CA GLY A 147 -3.93 -1.48 9.42
C GLY A 147 -2.52 -0.89 9.54
N ARG A 148 -1.97 -0.93 10.77
CA ARG A 148 -0.65 -0.34 11.05
C ARG A 148 0.48 -0.92 10.21
N ARG A 149 0.41 -2.22 9.84
CA ARG A 149 1.42 -2.82 8.97
C ARG A 149 1.46 -2.13 7.61
N SER A 150 0.30 -1.94 6.99
CA SER A 150 0.21 -1.18 5.73
C SER A 150 0.60 0.28 5.93
N ILE A 151 0.04 0.96 6.94
CA ILE A 151 0.32 2.39 7.20
C ILE A 151 1.83 2.63 7.41
N GLY A 152 2.54 1.68 8.03
CA GLY A 152 3.96 1.80 8.36
C GLY A 152 4.87 2.05 7.16
N HIS A 153 4.52 1.51 6.00
CA HIS A 153 5.30 1.68 4.77
C HIS A 153 4.61 2.57 3.73
N LEU A 154 3.32 2.89 3.91
CA LEU A 154 2.62 3.86 3.05
C LEU A 154 3.13 5.28 3.25
N GLY A 155 3.29 5.73 4.52
CA GLY A 155 3.70 7.09 4.86
C GLY A 155 3.10 7.60 6.17
N LEU A 156 2.93 8.90 6.27
CA LEU A 156 2.41 9.58 7.45
C LEU A 156 0.88 9.65 7.42
N LEU A 157 0.24 9.43 8.57
CA LEU A 157 -1.21 9.53 8.73
C LEU A 157 -1.59 10.87 9.37
N ASP A 158 -2.30 11.74 8.64
CA ASP A 158 -2.96 12.91 9.23
C ASP A 158 -4.42 12.56 9.60
N VAL A 159 -4.67 12.44 10.90
CA VAL A 159 -5.99 12.07 11.43
C VAL A 159 -7.01 13.21 11.36
N ARG A 160 -6.63 14.40 10.90
CA ARG A 160 -7.51 15.56 10.76
C ARG A 160 -8.11 15.69 9.36
N GLU A 161 -7.47 15.04 8.37
CA GLU A 161 -7.78 15.19 6.95
C GLU A 161 -8.30 13.88 6.36
N THR A 162 -9.00 13.99 5.23
CA THR A 162 -9.48 12.87 4.42
C THR A 162 -9.26 13.18 2.95
N PHE A 163 -9.10 12.13 2.13
CA PHE A 163 -9.01 12.24 0.68
C PHE A 163 -7.91 13.22 0.25
N LEU A 164 -6.71 13.04 0.81
CA LEU A 164 -5.52 13.82 0.43
C LEU A 164 -4.91 13.31 -0.87
N THR A 165 -5.19 12.05 -1.23
CA THR A 165 -4.70 11.41 -2.44
C THR A 165 -5.87 10.87 -3.27
N GLU A 166 -5.72 10.87 -4.60
CA GLU A 166 -6.60 10.16 -5.53
C GLU A 166 -5.82 8.96 -6.09
N PRO A 167 -6.46 7.78 -6.27
CA PRO A 167 -5.79 6.65 -6.91
C PRO A 167 -5.55 6.95 -8.39
N ASP A 168 -4.29 6.90 -8.80
CA ASP A 168 -3.84 7.17 -10.18
C ASP A 168 -2.74 6.17 -10.57
N CYS A 169 -3.12 4.89 -10.65
CA CYS A 169 -2.21 3.82 -11.04
C CYS A 169 -2.55 3.35 -12.44
N ASP A 170 -1.62 3.53 -13.34
CA ASP A 170 -1.64 2.96 -14.68
C ASP A 170 -0.75 1.69 -14.76
N ASP A 171 -0.58 1.14 -15.96
CA ASP A 171 0.22 -0.07 -16.20
C ASP A 171 1.71 0.10 -15.82
N ASP A 172 2.19 1.33 -15.73
CA ASP A 172 3.59 1.68 -15.40
C ASP A 172 3.74 2.17 -13.94
N ALA A 173 2.67 2.14 -13.14
CA ALA A 173 2.69 2.59 -11.76
C ALA A 173 3.71 1.80 -10.92
N PRO A 174 4.42 2.45 -9.99
CA PRO A 174 5.28 1.77 -9.04
C PRO A 174 4.55 0.64 -8.33
N PHE A 175 5.22 -0.50 -8.15
CA PHE A 175 4.68 -1.65 -7.44
C PHE A 175 5.54 -1.97 -6.21
N VAL A 176 4.91 -2.01 -5.05
CA VAL A 176 5.52 -2.38 -3.78
C VAL A 176 5.01 -3.77 -3.39
N PRO A 177 5.84 -4.84 -3.50
CA PRO A 177 5.45 -6.17 -3.08
C PRO A 177 5.32 -6.26 -1.57
N HIS A 178 4.49 -7.18 -1.10
CA HIS A 178 4.40 -7.51 0.31
C HIS A 178 5.74 -8.05 0.83
N ASP A 179 6.23 -7.46 1.94
CA ASP A 179 7.41 -7.94 2.65
C ASP A 179 6.98 -8.85 3.81
N PRO A 180 7.29 -10.16 3.78
CA PRO A 180 6.95 -11.07 4.85
C PRO A 180 7.66 -10.76 6.18
N ASP A 181 8.80 -10.06 6.14
CA ASP A 181 9.60 -9.71 7.32
C ASP A 181 9.06 -8.47 8.07
N GLU A 182 8.23 -7.64 7.45
CA GLU A 182 7.50 -6.56 8.12
C GLU A 182 6.36 -7.05 9.03
N ALA A 183 6.15 -8.34 9.12
CA ALA A 183 5.00 -8.96 9.76
C ALA A 183 5.10 -9.08 11.30
N GLU A 184 6.20 -8.68 11.95
CA GLU A 184 6.37 -8.79 13.41
C GLU A 184 6.15 -7.52 14.21
#